data_398507889e4dd55dc2810b42ba867e2a
#
_entry.id   398507889e4dd55dc2810b42ba867e2a
#
_cell.length_a   1.000
_cell.length_b   1.000
_cell.length_c   1.000
_cell.angle_alpha   90.00
_cell.angle_beta   90.00
_cell.angle_gamma   90.00
#
_symmetry.space_group_name_H-M   'P 1'
#
loop_
_entity.id
_entity.type
_entity.pdbx_description
1 polymer ?
#
loop_
_entity_poly.entity_id
_entity_poly.type
_entity_poly.pdbx_seq_one_letter_code
_entity_poly.pdbx_strand_id
1 'polypeptide(L)'
;MASVIKLSYHKRLFLVIIVFLWSVVFCFIGFQYLREQQYKSDFLNAQLQLYNRHLLEIVEEGQPYEEYIMTHNKPFDELRVTIITLSGAVIYDNVLLIDSLDNHRERPEVVQALKNGSGYHIGRQSASDGREYFYSATKGERVVVRTAIPYSSSLDELLKADWNFLIVMISISVVMSVVAFFITRKLGKNIERIKRYEAEQEKDILKRQLTNNINHELKTPVASIQVCLETLLSGISLTDEKRQELIERCYTNNERLRRLLNDVSLITRMEDGSALISKERIIVNDIINEIAEELEIMPKEERLNLHTDFDEQVVMEGNISLIGSIFRNLTENAIAYSEGRNIYISLLENNDEECRISFEDDGKGVQEEQLPRLFERFYRVDKGRSRQKGGTGLGLAIVKHAVQFHGGTIKVNNRTDGGLRFEFSLKK
;
A
#
# COMPACT_ATOMS: atom_id res chain seq x y z
N MET A 1 -11.64 17.36 -4.31
CA MET A 1 -11.15 15.97 -4.11
C MET A 1 -10.18 15.96 -2.95
N ALA A 2 -10.49 15.21 -1.89
CA ALA A 2 -9.68 15.18 -0.68
C ALA A 2 -8.32 14.55 -0.97
N SER A 3 -7.23 15.29 -0.68
CA SER A 3 -5.86 14.76 -0.74
C SER A 3 -5.76 13.58 0.24
N VAL A 4 -5.67 12.37 -0.27
CA VAL A 4 -5.34 11.19 0.54
C VAL A 4 -3.93 11.41 1.07
N ILE A 5 -3.84 11.84 2.33
CA ILE A 5 -2.57 11.95 3.04
C ILE A 5 -1.91 10.57 3.01
N LYS A 6 -0.92 10.38 2.15
CA LYS A 6 -0.11 9.15 2.09
C LYS A 6 0.69 9.05 3.39
N LEU A 7 0.11 8.42 4.42
CA LEU A 7 0.84 8.12 5.66
C LEU A 7 2.09 7.29 5.33
N SER A 8 3.22 7.65 5.96
CA SER A 8 4.45 6.87 5.86
C SER A 8 4.23 5.42 6.35
N TYR A 9 4.99 4.46 5.81
CA TYR A 9 4.82 3.03 6.07
C TYR A 9 4.76 2.69 7.56
N HIS A 10 5.66 3.26 8.39
CA HIS A 10 5.68 3.03 9.83
C HIS A 10 4.41 3.52 10.56
N LYS A 11 3.79 4.62 10.09
CA LYS A 11 2.53 5.12 10.65
C LYS A 11 1.36 4.21 10.34
N ARG A 12 1.31 3.64 9.12
CA ARG A 12 0.27 2.66 8.74
C ARG A 12 0.42 1.38 9.55
N LEU A 13 1.64 0.86 9.67
CA LEU A 13 1.93 -0.34 10.45
C LEU A 13 1.56 -0.14 11.93
N PHE A 14 1.96 0.99 12.52
CA PHE A 14 1.58 1.35 13.90
C PHE A 14 0.08 1.40 14.08
N LEU A 15 -0.66 2.05 13.17
CA LEU A 15 -2.11 2.18 13.24
C LEU A 15 -2.81 0.80 13.21
N VAL A 16 -2.36 -0.11 12.35
CA VAL A 16 -2.91 -1.47 12.31
C VAL A 16 -2.67 -2.22 13.62
N ILE A 17 -1.44 -2.16 14.14
CA ILE A 17 -1.08 -2.83 15.39
C ILE A 17 -1.87 -2.26 16.57
N ILE A 18 -2.01 -0.93 16.66
CA ILE A 18 -2.71 -0.30 17.79
C ILE A 18 -4.22 -0.60 17.76
N VAL A 19 -4.84 -0.56 16.58
CA VAL A 19 -6.27 -0.92 16.43
C VAL A 19 -6.50 -2.37 16.83
N PHE A 20 -5.66 -3.29 16.38
CA PHE A 20 -5.74 -4.69 16.76
C PHE A 20 -5.55 -4.89 18.27
N LEU A 21 -4.52 -4.30 18.87
CA LEU A 21 -4.24 -4.38 20.29
C LEU A 21 -5.45 -3.92 21.12
N TRP A 22 -5.97 -2.72 20.83
CA TRP A 22 -7.09 -2.16 21.58
C TRP A 22 -8.40 -2.93 21.35
N SER A 23 -8.64 -3.48 20.16
CA SER A 23 -9.82 -4.31 19.92
C SER A 23 -9.81 -5.58 20.80
N VAL A 24 -8.65 -6.24 20.91
CA VAL A 24 -8.47 -7.41 21.79
C VAL A 24 -8.69 -7.02 23.25
N VAL A 25 -8.13 -5.90 23.69
CA VAL A 25 -8.28 -5.39 25.07
C VAL A 25 -9.75 -5.09 25.37
N PHE A 26 -10.47 -4.41 24.47
CA PHE A 26 -11.90 -4.13 24.65
C PHE A 26 -12.74 -5.40 24.72
N CYS A 27 -12.51 -6.38 23.84
CA CYS A 27 -13.19 -7.66 23.90
C CYS A 27 -12.93 -8.39 25.22
N PHE A 28 -11.67 -8.39 25.69
CA PHE A 28 -11.30 -9.04 26.94
C PHE A 28 -11.91 -8.35 28.17
N ILE A 29 -11.88 -7.02 28.21
CA ILE A 29 -12.54 -6.24 29.27
C ILE A 29 -14.04 -6.55 29.31
N GLY A 30 -14.72 -6.52 28.18
CA GLY A 30 -16.15 -6.85 28.08
C GLY A 30 -16.45 -8.26 28.57
N PHE A 31 -15.66 -9.25 28.12
CA PHE A 31 -15.80 -10.63 28.57
C PHE A 31 -15.59 -10.77 30.08
N GLN A 32 -14.54 -10.17 30.61
CA GLN A 32 -14.22 -10.25 32.04
C GLN A 32 -15.28 -9.56 32.90
N TYR A 33 -15.80 -8.41 32.46
CA TYR A 33 -16.88 -7.70 33.12
C TYR A 33 -18.14 -8.59 33.27
N LEU A 34 -18.58 -9.19 32.18
CA LEU A 34 -19.76 -10.09 32.18
C LEU A 34 -19.52 -11.32 33.05
N ARG A 35 -18.36 -11.91 32.97
CA ARG A 35 -17.98 -13.09 33.75
C ARG A 35 -17.93 -12.79 35.25
N GLU A 36 -17.37 -11.65 35.64
CA GLU A 36 -17.29 -11.25 37.04
C GLU A 36 -18.68 -10.98 37.64
N GLN A 37 -19.53 -10.29 36.88
CA GLN A 37 -20.90 -10.03 37.29
C GLN A 37 -21.70 -11.34 37.50
N GLN A 38 -21.54 -12.30 36.59
CA GLN A 38 -22.17 -13.60 36.73
C GLN A 38 -21.63 -14.37 37.95
N TYR A 39 -20.31 -14.39 38.14
CA TYR A 39 -19.66 -15.05 39.26
C TYR A 39 -20.14 -14.51 40.62
N LYS A 40 -20.21 -13.18 40.77
CA LYS A 40 -20.71 -12.53 42.00
C LYS A 40 -22.17 -12.86 42.24
N SER A 41 -23.00 -12.91 41.21
CA SER A 41 -24.41 -13.28 41.31
C SER A 41 -24.60 -14.74 41.71
N ASP A 42 -23.81 -15.65 41.12
CA ASP A 42 -23.82 -17.08 41.46
C ASP A 42 -23.32 -17.31 42.90
N PHE A 43 -22.31 -16.60 43.34
CA PHE A 43 -21.80 -16.66 44.69
C PHE A 43 -22.85 -16.21 45.73
N LEU A 44 -23.49 -15.06 45.45
CA LEU A 44 -24.60 -14.56 46.33
C LEU A 44 -25.78 -15.55 46.36
N ASN A 45 -26.15 -16.10 45.23
CA ASN A 45 -27.18 -17.11 45.15
C ASN A 45 -26.81 -18.38 45.96
N ALA A 46 -25.55 -18.83 45.88
CA ALA A 46 -25.11 -20.00 46.65
C ALA A 46 -25.21 -19.79 48.18
N GLN A 47 -24.89 -18.58 48.66
CA GLN A 47 -25.06 -18.24 50.09
C GLN A 47 -26.51 -18.27 50.51
N LEU A 48 -27.41 -17.69 49.69
CA LEU A 48 -28.86 -17.71 49.97
C LEU A 48 -29.43 -19.13 49.90
N GLN A 49 -29.00 -19.95 48.95
CA GLN A 49 -29.43 -21.35 48.87
C GLN A 49 -28.99 -22.19 50.05
N LEU A 50 -27.80 -21.93 50.62
CA LEU A 50 -27.37 -22.60 51.84
C LEU A 50 -28.35 -22.30 53.01
N TYR A 51 -28.69 -21.03 53.16
CA TYR A 51 -29.68 -20.60 54.17
C TYR A 51 -31.07 -21.21 53.87
N ASN A 52 -31.52 -21.20 52.63
CA ASN A 52 -32.78 -21.78 52.21
C ASN A 52 -32.87 -23.28 52.52
N ARG A 53 -31.79 -24.04 52.33
CA ARG A 53 -31.76 -25.49 52.60
C ARG A 53 -31.91 -25.76 54.11
N HIS A 54 -31.16 -25.06 54.97
CA HIS A 54 -31.33 -25.21 56.40
C HIS A 54 -32.73 -24.87 56.87
N LEU A 55 -33.32 -23.81 56.29
CA LEU A 55 -34.70 -23.46 56.64
C LEU A 55 -35.71 -24.50 56.10
N LEU A 56 -35.47 -25.12 54.95
CA LEU A 56 -36.29 -26.20 54.43
C LEU A 56 -36.29 -27.42 55.34
N GLU A 57 -35.13 -27.84 55.87
CA GLU A 57 -35.00 -28.94 56.81
C GLU A 57 -35.88 -28.67 58.06
N ILE A 58 -35.82 -27.47 58.66
CA ILE A 58 -36.60 -27.06 59.82
C ILE A 58 -38.10 -27.08 59.51
N VAL A 59 -38.53 -26.56 58.34
CA VAL A 59 -39.93 -26.50 57.93
C VAL A 59 -40.51 -27.91 57.68
N GLU A 60 -39.72 -28.78 57.01
CA GLU A 60 -40.17 -30.14 56.65
C GLU A 60 -40.18 -31.10 57.87
N GLU A 61 -39.35 -30.87 58.86
CA GLU A 61 -39.37 -31.57 60.14
C GLU A 61 -40.50 -31.09 61.09
N GLY A 62 -41.21 -30.01 60.70
CA GLY A 62 -42.29 -29.46 61.49
C GLY A 62 -41.86 -28.68 62.74
N GLN A 63 -40.59 -28.23 62.74
CA GLN A 63 -40.03 -27.40 63.83
C GLN A 63 -40.53 -25.95 63.74
N PRO A 64 -40.49 -25.14 64.81
CA PRO A 64 -40.90 -23.74 64.77
C PRO A 64 -39.95 -22.85 63.96
N TYR A 65 -40.20 -22.77 62.67
CA TYR A 65 -39.38 -22.01 61.70
C TYR A 65 -39.45 -20.49 61.93
N GLU A 66 -40.50 -19.98 62.57
CA GLU A 66 -40.64 -18.55 62.86
C GLU A 66 -39.56 -18.10 63.86
N GLU A 67 -39.31 -18.90 64.92
CA GLU A 67 -38.29 -18.64 65.90
C GLU A 67 -36.87 -18.71 65.28
N TYR A 68 -36.64 -19.67 64.37
CA TYR A 68 -35.38 -19.77 63.61
C TYR A 68 -35.12 -18.53 62.75
N ILE A 69 -36.11 -18.05 62.03
CA ILE A 69 -35.97 -16.85 61.16
C ILE A 69 -35.69 -15.59 62.00
N MET A 70 -36.20 -15.51 63.21
CA MET A 70 -35.99 -14.35 64.08
C MET A 70 -34.70 -14.38 64.88
N THR A 71 -34.23 -15.56 65.29
CA THR A 71 -33.12 -15.69 66.27
C THR A 71 -31.80 -16.08 65.63
N HIS A 72 -31.78 -16.76 64.50
CA HIS A 72 -30.56 -17.20 63.87
C HIS A 72 -29.91 -16.13 62.97
N ASN A 73 -28.59 -16.16 62.91
CA ASN A 73 -27.79 -15.22 62.13
C ASN A 73 -28.16 -15.29 60.65
N LYS A 74 -28.84 -14.25 60.17
CA LYS A 74 -29.18 -14.11 58.76
C LYS A 74 -27.91 -13.78 57.97
N PRO A 75 -27.74 -14.33 56.76
CA PRO A 75 -26.56 -13.97 55.93
C PRO A 75 -26.55 -12.49 55.55
N PHE A 76 -27.72 -11.80 55.64
CA PHE A 76 -27.91 -10.38 55.33
C PHE A 76 -28.93 -9.76 56.31
N ASP A 77 -28.71 -8.52 56.75
CA ASP A 77 -29.54 -7.85 57.75
C ASP A 77 -30.99 -7.62 57.27
N GLU A 78 -31.20 -7.27 56.00
CA GLU A 78 -32.50 -7.02 55.42
C GLU A 78 -33.05 -8.23 54.63
N LEU A 79 -32.77 -9.46 55.08
CA LEU A 79 -33.25 -10.66 54.40
C LEU A 79 -34.76 -10.86 54.57
N ARG A 80 -35.48 -10.80 53.41
CA ARG A 80 -36.90 -11.21 53.34
C ARG A 80 -36.94 -12.71 53.09
N VAL A 81 -37.79 -13.40 53.87
CA VAL A 81 -37.98 -14.86 53.77
C VAL A 81 -39.45 -15.11 53.52
N THR A 82 -39.76 -15.87 52.47
CA THR A 82 -41.14 -16.27 52.10
C THR A 82 -41.15 -17.79 51.97
N ILE A 83 -42.10 -18.46 52.60
CA ILE A 83 -42.34 -19.90 52.48
C ILE A 83 -43.61 -20.06 51.61
N ILE A 84 -43.53 -20.89 50.57
CA ILE A 84 -44.53 -21.02 49.51
C ILE A 84 -44.87 -22.51 49.33
N THR A 85 -46.16 -22.85 49.17
CA THR A 85 -46.52 -24.20 48.76
C THR A 85 -46.09 -24.51 47.34
N LEU A 86 -46.05 -25.78 46.96
CA LEU A 86 -45.76 -26.17 45.57
C LEU A 86 -46.84 -25.65 44.58
N SER A 87 -48.04 -25.30 45.06
CA SER A 87 -49.11 -24.65 44.27
C SER A 87 -48.90 -23.13 44.11
N GLY A 88 -47.95 -22.52 44.84
CA GLY A 88 -47.61 -21.11 44.79
C GLY A 88 -48.27 -20.24 45.85
N ALA A 89 -49.08 -20.81 46.75
CA ALA A 89 -49.67 -20.07 47.84
C ALA A 89 -48.65 -19.76 48.91
N VAL A 90 -48.60 -18.51 49.41
CA VAL A 90 -47.69 -18.08 50.47
C VAL A 90 -48.24 -18.58 51.85
N ILE A 91 -47.37 -19.26 52.59
CA ILE A 91 -47.68 -19.74 53.95
C ILE A 91 -47.09 -18.79 55.00
N TYR A 92 -45.96 -18.20 54.71
CA TYR A 92 -45.23 -17.31 55.59
C TYR A 92 -44.47 -16.25 54.88
N ASP A 93 -44.45 -15.04 55.38
CA ASP A 93 -43.53 -13.97 54.91
C ASP A 93 -43.15 -13.13 56.15
N ASN A 94 -41.83 -12.86 56.36
CA ASN A 94 -41.36 -12.15 57.54
C ASN A 94 -41.51 -10.62 57.43
N VAL A 95 -41.94 -10.09 56.30
CA VAL A 95 -42.04 -8.64 56.06
C VAL A 95 -43.48 -8.18 55.84
N LEU A 96 -44.31 -8.97 55.17
CA LEU A 96 -45.66 -8.60 54.76
C LEU A 96 -46.72 -9.59 55.27
N LEU A 97 -47.96 -9.10 55.46
CA LEU A 97 -49.08 -9.93 55.82
C LEU A 97 -49.43 -10.87 54.67
N ILE A 98 -49.74 -12.14 55.00
CA ILE A 98 -50.01 -13.21 54.04
C ILE A 98 -51.24 -12.85 53.16
N ASP A 99 -52.24 -12.26 53.72
CA ASP A 99 -53.47 -11.88 53.02
C ASP A 99 -53.26 -10.80 51.93
N SER A 100 -52.17 -10.11 51.98
CA SER A 100 -51.77 -9.09 50.98
C SER A 100 -50.95 -9.63 49.82
N LEU A 101 -50.59 -10.93 49.79
CA LEU A 101 -49.68 -11.52 48.86
C LEU A 101 -50.41 -12.40 47.81
N ASP A 102 -50.13 -12.12 46.54
CA ASP A 102 -50.58 -12.92 45.39
C ASP A 102 -49.94 -14.31 45.36
N ASN A 103 -50.46 -15.18 44.50
CA ASN A 103 -49.82 -16.46 44.23
C ASN A 103 -48.45 -16.28 43.55
N HIS A 104 -47.43 -16.95 44.07
CA HIS A 104 -46.06 -16.80 43.65
C HIS A 104 -45.55 -17.87 42.65
N ARG A 105 -46.43 -18.77 42.15
CA ARG A 105 -46.07 -19.90 41.29
C ARG A 105 -45.40 -19.50 40.00
N GLU A 106 -45.80 -18.38 39.39
CA GLU A 106 -45.31 -17.88 38.12
C GLU A 106 -44.08 -16.97 38.27
N ARG A 107 -43.55 -16.78 39.47
CA ARG A 107 -42.34 -15.99 39.67
C ARG A 107 -41.13 -16.70 39.08
N PRO A 108 -40.26 -16.02 38.28
CA PRO A 108 -39.15 -16.64 37.56
C PRO A 108 -38.26 -17.52 38.44
N GLU A 109 -37.89 -17.04 39.63
CA GLU A 109 -37.08 -17.76 40.59
C GLU A 109 -37.78 -19.01 41.14
N VAL A 110 -39.11 -18.96 41.32
CA VAL A 110 -39.92 -20.09 41.79
C VAL A 110 -40.12 -21.11 40.69
N VAL A 111 -40.39 -20.67 39.45
CA VAL A 111 -40.50 -21.55 38.28
C VAL A 111 -39.19 -22.33 38.06
N GLN A 112 -38.05 -21.63 38.15
CA GLN A 112 -36.74 -22.29 38.06
C GLN A 112 -36.50 -23.28 39.19
N ALA A 113 -36.85 -22.91 40.42
CA ALA A 113 -36.72 -23.79 41.59
C ALA A 113 -37.61 -25.04 41.45
N LEU A 114 -38.84 -24.90 40.99
CA LEU A 114 -39.77 -26.04 40.80
C LEU A 114 -39.24 -27.03 39.73
N LYS A 115 -38.54 -26.53 38.70
CA LYS A 115 -37.98 -27.32 37.59
C LYS A 115 -36.63 -27.94 37.92
N ASN A 116 -35.70 -27.15 38.51
CA ASN A 116 -34.30 -27.48 38.66
C ASN A 116 -33.86 -27.73 40.11
N GLY A 117 -34.79 -27.63 41.09
CA GLY A 117 -34.52 -27.72 42.53
C GLY A 117 -34.13 -26.38 43.14
N SER A 118 -33.58 -25.46 42.39
CA SER A 118 -33.26 -24.09 42.81
C SER A 118 -33.33 -23.11 41.65
N GLY A 119 -33.51 -21.83 41.96
CA GLY A 119 -33.56 -20.77 40.96
C GLY A 119 -33.30 -19.40 41.59
N TYR A 120 -32.87 -18.43 40.80
CA TYR A 120 -32.68 -17.06 41.25
C TYR A 120 -33.05 -16.04 40.17
N HIS A 121 -33.30 -14.81 40.58
CA HIS A 121 -33.56 -13.70 39.67
C HIS A 121 -33.01 -12.39 40.24
N ILE A 122 -32.35 -11.60 39.38
CA ILE A 122 -31.70 -10.36 39.75
C ILE A 122 -32.54 -9.15 39.35
N GLY A 123 -32.67 -8.16 40.25
CA GLY A 123 -33.25 -6.85 39.94
C GLY A 123 -34.73 -6.87 39.55
N ARG A 124 -35.55 -7.79 40.10
CA ARG A 124 -36.98 -7.79 39.87
C ARG A 124 -37.69 -6.90 40.88
N GLN A 125 -38.56 -6.02 40.37
CA GLN A 125 -39.45 -5.23 41.21
C GLN A 125 -40.49 -6.14 41.93
N SER A 126 -40.59 -5.95 43.22
CA SER A 126 -41.60 -6.57 44.03
C SER A 126 -42.96 -5.91 43.77
N ALA A 127 -43.97 -6.72 43.47
CA ALA A 127 -45.32 -6.22 43.26
C ALA A 127 -45.97 -5.68 44.57
N SER A 128 -45.40 -6.03 45.72
CA SER A 128 -45.95 -5.72 47.00
C SER A 128 -45.46 -4.40 47.63
N ASP A 129 -44.21 -4.01 47.38
CA ASP A 129 -43.60 -2.82 47.97
C ASP A 129 -42.85 -1.93 46.95
N GLY A 130 -42.83 -2.34 45.66
CA GLY A 130 -42.23 -1.58 44.56
C GLY A 130 -40.70 -1.53 44.57
N ARG A 131 -40.01 -2.17 45.53
CA ARG A 131 -38.57 -2.25 45.59
C ARG A 131 -38.03 -3.35 44.68
N GLU A 132 -36.83 -3.15 44.18
CA GLU A 132 -36.10 -4.20 43.46
C GLU A 132 -35.40 -5.13 44.44
N TYR A 133 -35.43 -6.44 44.13
CA TYR A 133 -34.80 -7.47 44.96
C TYR A 133 -33.98 -8.43 44.12
N PHE A 134 -32.95 -8.99 44.76
CA PHE A 134 -32.32 -10.23 44.35
C PHE A 134 -33.05 -11.38 44.99
N TYR A 135 -33.67 -12.25 44.21
CA TYR A 135 -34.45 -13.38 44.69
C TYR A 135 -33.67 -14.68 44.53
N SER A 136 -33.71 -15.56 45.54
CA SER A 136 -33.25 -16.95 45.47
C SER A 136 -34.34 -17.86 46.00
N ALA A 137 -34.64 -18.94 45.29
CA ALA A 137 -35.67 -19.92 45.71
C ALA A 137 -35.05 -21.32 45.68
N THR A 138 -35.41 -22.14 46.67
CA THR A 138 -35.02 -23.54 46.78
C THR A 138 -36.25 -24.40 47.06
N LYS A 139 -36.42 -25.45 46.25
CA LYS A 139 -37.53 -26.38 46.32
C LYS A 139 -37.20 -27.48 47.33
N GLY A 140 -38.13 -27.73 48.28
CA GLY A 140 -38.18 -28.92 49.10
C GLY A 140 -39.21 -29.93 48.62
N GLU A 141 -39.54 -30.91 49.48
CA GLU A 141 -40.52 -31.93 49.16
C GLU A 141 -41.98 -31.39 49.22
N ARG A 142 -42.29 -30.49 50.14
CA ARG A 142 -43.63 -29.96 50.37
C ARG A 142 -43.75 -28.48 50.12
N VAL A 143 -42.67 -27.71 50.24
CA VAL A 143 -42.64 -26.26 50.14
C VAL A 143 -41.48 -25.77 49.30
N VAL A 144 -41.54 -24.50 48.91
CA VAL A 144 -40.42 -23.74 48.32
C VAL A 144 -40.08 -22.64 49.31
N VAL A 145 -38.82 -22.56 49.73
CA VAL A 145 -38.30 -21.42 50.49
C VAL A 145 -37.71 -20.42 49.52
N ARG A 146 -38.17 -19.20 49.61
CA ARG A 146 -37.70 -18.08 48.81
C ARG A 146 -37.12 -17.02 49.73
N THR A 147 -35.90 -16.64 49.49
CA THR A 147 -35.24 -15.50 50.13
C THR A 147 -35.12 -14.35 49.14
N ALA A 148 -35.17 -13.12 49.66
CA ALA A 148 -34.97 -11.93 48.86
C ALA A 148 -34.14 -10.89 49.61
N ILE A 149 -33.18 -10.28 48.93
CA ILE A 149 -32.40 -9.16 49.42
C ILE A 149 -32.79 -7.92 48.64
N PRO A 150 -33.14 -6.79 49.30
CA PRO A 150 -33.43 -5.57 48.57
C PRO A 150 -32.22 -5.11 47.78
N TYR A 151 -32.45 -4.65 46.56
CA TYR A 151 -31.41 -4.12 45.69
C TYR A 151 -31.04 -2.72 46.21
N SER A 152 -30.22 -2.72 47.26
CA SER A 152 -29.67 -1.52 47.88
C SER A 152 -28.41 -1.05 47.13
N SER A 153 -27.97 0.18 47.41
CA SER A 153 -26.70 0.70 46.88
C SER A 153 -25.50 -0.21 47.25
N SER A 154 -25.56 -0.84 48.44
CA SER A 154 -24.54 -1.79 48.88
C SER A 154 -24.50 -3.08 48.07
N LEU A 155 -25.68 -3.63 47.70
CA LEU A 155 -25.77 -4.82 46.86
C LEU A 155 -25.33 -4.52 45.41
N ASP A 156 -25.76 -3.37 44.90
CA ASP A 156 -25.33 -2.90 43.57
C ASP A 156 -23.81 -2.73 43.51
N GLU A 157 -23.19 -2.21 44.57
CA GLU A 157 -21.73 -2.04 44.67
C GLU A 157 -21.01 -3.39 44.75
N LEU A 158 -21.56 -4.36 45.49
CA LEU A 158 -21.02 -5.73 45.55
C LEU A 158 -21.10 -6.44 44.18
N LEU A 159 -22.14 -6.21 43.39
CA LEU A 159 -22.31 -6.83 42.06
C LEU A 159 -21.54 -6.13 40.94
N LYS A 160 -21.11 -4.89 41.14
CA LYS A 160 -20.25 -4.17 40.16
C LYS A 160 -18.89 -4.83 40.01
N ALA A 161 -18.39 -4.79 38.78
CA ALA A 161 -17.04 -5.25 38.48
C ALA A 161 -15.98 -4.37 39.18
N ASP A 162 -14.85 -4.97 39.52
CA ASP A 162 -13.78 -4.29 40.24
C ASP A 162 -13.03 -3.30 39.33
N TRP A 163 -13.12 -2.01 39.63
CA TRP A 163 -12.45 -0.94 38.89
C TRP A 163 -10.93 -1.08 38.87
N ASN A 164 -10.33 -1.67 39.89
CA ASN A 164 -8.88 -1.86 39.97
C ASN A 164 -8.35 -2.70 38.81
N PHE A 165 -9.10 -3.75 38.42
CA PHE A 165 -8.75 -4.59 37.28
C PHE A 165 -8.74 -3.78 35.97
N LEU A 166 -9.73 -2.93 35.76
CA LEU A 166 -9.82 -2.07 34.56
C LEU A 166 -8.65 -1.10 34.48
N ILE A 167 -8.30 -0.46 35.59
CA ILE A 167 -7.16 0.47 35.67
C ILE A 167 -5.85 -0.24 35.31
N VAL A 168 -5.60 -1.44 35.85
CA VAL A 168 -4.41 -2.23 35.55
C VAL A 168 -4.35 -2.61 34.06
N MET A 169 -5.46 -3.09 33.50
CA MET A 169 -5.52 -3.48 32.08
C MET A 169 -5.28 -2.31 31.14
N ILE A 170 -5.89 -1.15 31.42
CA ILE A 170 -5.68 0.06 30.62
C ILE A 170 -4.21 0.52 30.74
N SER A 171 -3.65 0.52 31.94
CA SER A 171 -2.26 0.92 32.16
C SER A 171 -1.27 0.06 31.38
N ILE A 172 -1.44 -1.27 31.40
CA ILE A 172 -0.62 -2.22 30.63
C ILE A 172 -0.79 -1.93 29.12
N SER A 173 -2.00 -1.70 28.66
CA SER A 173 -2.30 -1.44 27.24
C SER A 173 -1.65 -0.15 26.75
N VAL A 174 -1.61 0.90 27.58
CA VAL A 174 -0.91 2.15 27.28
C VAL A 174 0.59 1.92 27.15
N VAL A 175 1.20 1.21 28.11
CA VAL A 175 2.63 0.88 28.06
C VAL A 175 2.97 0.08 26.80
N MET A 176 2.17 -0.94 26.46
CA MET A 176 2.37 -1.74 25.25
C MET A 176 2.22 -0.90 23.96
N SER A 177 1.30 0.07 23.95
CA SER A 177 1.13 1.00 22.84
C SER A 177 2.36 1.88 22.62
N VAL A 178 2.97 2.38 23.70
CA VAL A 178 4.23 3.16 23.66
C VAL A 178 5.39 2.29 23.13
N VAL A 179 5.53 1.08 23.61
CA VAL A 179 6.56 0.13 23.14
C VAL A 179 6.36 -0.17 21.64
N ALA A 180 5.12 -0.45 21.21
CA ALA A 180 4.79 -0.68 19.82
C ALA A 180 5.14 0.52 18.93
N PHE A 181 4.92 1.75 19.41
CA PHE A 181 5.30 2.98 18.70
C PHE A 181 6.81 3.07 18.46
N PHE A 182 7.63 2.82 19.47
CA PHE A 182 9.10 2.86 19.32
C PHE A 182 9.63 1.76 18.40
N ILE A 183 9.08 0.54 18.51
CA ILE A 183 9.46 -0.59 17.65
C ILE A 183 9.11 -0.28 16.19
N THR A 184 7.88 0.13 15.91
CA THR A 184 7.43 0.41 14.52
C THR A 184 8.20 1.59 13.92
N ARG A 185 8.54 2.62 14.70
CA ARG A 185 9.36 3.74 14.27
C ARG A 185 10.79 3.30 13.91
N LYS A 186 11.40 2.43 14.72
CA LYS A 186 12.75 1.88 14.46
C LYS A 186 12.77 1.02 13.20
N LEU A 187 11.77 0.12 13.05
CA LEU A 187 11.63 -0.73 11.87
C LEU A 187 11.43 0.11 10.60
N GLY A 188 10.58 1.12 10.65
CA GLY A 188 10.33 2.01 9.52
C GLY A 188 11.60 2.72 9.03
N LYS A 189 12.40 3.25 9.95
CA LYS A 189 13.70 3.87 9.61
C LYS A 189 14.68 2.88 8.96
N ASN A 190 14.71 1.65 9.45
CA ASN A 190 15.58 0.61 8.88
C ASN A 190 15.15 0.23 7.46
N ILE A 191 13.85 0.07 7.22
CA ILE A 191 13.31 -0.23 5.87
C ILE A 191 13.62 0.91 4.89
N GLU A 192 13.48 2.18 5.31
CA GLU A 192 13.83 3.33 4.47
C GLU A 192 15.33 3.35 4.13
N ARG A 193 16.20 3.00 5.09
CA ARG A 193 17.64 2.88 4.85
C ARG A 193 17.95 1.79 3.83
N ILE A 194 17.39 0.59 4.01
CA ILE A 194 17.59 -0.53 3.06
C ILE A 194 17.17 -0.12 1.66
N LYS A 195 15.99 0.47 1.49
CA LYS A 195 15.53 0.95 0.17
C LYS A 195 16.45 1.99 -0.45
N ARG A 196 17.04 2.89 0.35
CA ARG A 196 18.04 3.85 -0.16
C ARG A 196 19.32 3.15 -0.62
N TYR A 197 19.83 2.20 0.18
CA TYR A 197 20.99 1.40 -0.19
C TYR A 197 20.76 0.60 -1.48
N GLU A 198 19.60 -0.04 -1.61
CA GLU A 198 19.24 -0.77 -2.83
C GLU A 198 19.21 0.15 -4.06
N ALA A 199 18.59 1.33 -3.94
CA ALA A 199 18.52 2.32 -5.01
C ALA A 199 19.91 2.90 -5.38
N GLU A 200 20.81 3.10 -4.40
CA GLU A 200 22.18 3.52 -4.64
C GLU A 200 22.99 2.42 -5.34
N GLN A 201 22.88 1.18 -4.89
CA GLN A 201 23.55 0.04 -5.52
C GLN A 201 23.09 -0.18 -6.97
N GLU A 202 21.79 -0.06 -7.23
CA GLU A 202 21.24 -0.16 -8.58
C GLU A 202 21.81 0.92 -9.49
N LYS A 203 21.92 2.17 -9.02
CA LYS A 203 22.58 3.26 -9.75
C LYS A 203 24.05 2.96 -10.03
N ASP A 204 24.79 2.43 -9.06
CA ASP A 204 26.21 2.10 -9.24
C ASP A 204 26.41 0.96 -10.23
N ILE A 205 25.54 -0.05 -10.22
CA ILE A 205 25.56 -1.14 -11.21
C ILE A 205 25.32 -0.58 -12.62
N LEU A 206 24.30 0.28 -12.78
CA LEU A 206 24.01 0.94 -14.05
C LEU A 206 25.17 1.81 -14.54
N LYS A 207 25.81 2.58 -13.66
CA LYS A 207 27.02 3.38 -14.00
C LYS A 207 28.18 2.49 -14.45
N ARG A 208 28.44 1.38 -13.76
CA ARG A 208 29.52 0.43 -14.16
C ARG A 208 29.22 -0.23 -15.51
N GLN A 209 27.97 -0.63 -15.74
CA GLN A 209 27.57 -1.19 -17.03
C GLN A 209 27.74 -0.17 -18.16
N LEU A 210 27.33 1.08 -17.93
CA LEU A 210 27.52 2.18 -18.87
C LEU A 210 29.02 2.35 -19.22
N THR A 211 29.89 2.47 -18.20
CA THR A 211 31.32 2.63 -18.38
C THR A 211 31.96 1.46 -19.15
N ASN A 212 31.59 0.22 -18.82
CA ASN A 212 32.09 -0.97 -19.52
C ASN A 212 31.66 -1.00 -20.98
N ASN A 213 30.40 -0.66 -21.26
CA ASN A 213 29.89 -0.62 -22.62
C ASN A 213 30.55 0.50 -23.45
N ILE A 214 30.75 1.69 -22.87
CA ILE A 214 31.47 2.79 -23.50
C ILE A 214 32.87 2.33 -23.86
N ASN A 215 33.65 1.77 -22.92
CA ASN A 215 35.00 1.31 -23.18
C ASN A 215 35.04 0.28 -24.31
N HIS A 216 34.07 -0.61 -24.37
CA HIS A 216 34.00 -1.63 -25.42
C HIS A 216 33.71 -1.02 -26.81
N GLU A 217 32.76 -0.06 -26.90
CA GLU A 217 32.38 0.62 -28.14
C GLU A 217 33.46 1.64 -28.60
N LEU A 218 34.25 2.19 -27.68
CA LEU A 218 35.41 3.03 -28.00
C LEU A 218 36.59 2.20 -28.53
N LYS A 219 36.89 1.04 -27.96
CA LYS A 219 38.04 0.20 -28.31
C LYS A 219 38.00 -0.27 -29.76
N THR A 220 36.83 -0.57 -30.29
CA THR A 220 36.64 -1.11 -31.63
C THR A 220 37.06 -0.11 -32.74
N PRO A 221 36.53 1.13 -32.81
CA PRO A 221 36.94 2.10 -33.81
C PRO A 221 38.42 2.53 -33.66
N VAL A 222 38.89 2.68 -32.40
CA VAL A 222 40.30 3.01 -32.12
C VAL A 222 41.22 1.93 -32.69
N ALA A 223 40.96 0.64 -32.42
CA ALA A 223 41.76 -0.45 -32.97
C ALA A 223 41.69 -0.50 -34.51
N SER A 224 40.55 -0.23 -35.13
CA SER A 224 40.41 -0.16 -36.58
C SER A 224 41.24 0.98 -37.19
N ILE A 225 41.19 2.17 -36.58
CA ILE A 225 42.02 3.32 -37.03
C ILE A 225 43.48 2.96 -36.90
N GLN A 226 43.90 2.38 -35.77
CA GLN A 226 45.28 2.00 -35.53
C GLN A 226 45.82 1.03 -36.60
N VAL A 227 45.07 -0.04 -36.91
CA VAL A 227 45.44 -1.03 -37.94
C VAL A 227 45.53 -0.37 -39.32
N CYS A 228 44.62 0.51 -39.68
CA CYS A 228 44.66 1.22 -40.96
C CYS A 228 45.91 2.12 -41.04
N LEU A 229 46.23 2.88 -39.98
CA LEU A 229 47.41 3.74 -39.90
C LEU A 229 48.71 2.93 -39.90
N GLU A 230 48.83 1.84 -39.16
CA GLU A 230 49.97 0.94 -39.16
C GLU A 230 50.21 0.35 -40.56
N THR A 231 49.13 -0.02 -41.27
CA THR A 231 49.24 -0.51 -42.65
C THR A 231 49.74 0.58 -43.61
N LEU A 232 49.26 1.82 -43.49
CA LEU A 232 49.69 2.95 -44.29
C LEU A 232 51.19 3.33 -44.04
N LEU A 233 51.67 3.13 -42.81
CA LEU A 233 53.03 3.46 -42.38
C LEU A 233 54.06 2.32 -42.57
N SER A 234 53.61 1.09 -42.87
CA SER A 234 54.42 -0.12 -42.94
C SER A 234 55.44 -0.13 -44.11
N GLY A 235 55.35 0.84 -44.98
CA GLY A 235 56.21 0.89 -46.17
C GLY A 235 55.88 -0.13 -47.25
N ILE A 236 54.82 -0.89 -47.10
CA ILE A 236 54.31 -1.83 -48.11
C ILE A 236 53.84 -1.03 -49.32
N SER A 237 54.13 -1.46 -50.53
CA SER A 237 53.67 -0.83 -51.76
C SER A 237 52.15 -1.11 -51.88
N LEU A 238 51.33 -0.10 -51.57
CA LEU A 238 49.84 -0.13 -51.70
C LEU A 238 49.47 0.53 -53.04
N THR A 239 48.38 0.02 -53.67
CA THR A 239 47.74 0.74 -54.78
C THR A 239 47.06 2.00 -54.26
N ASP A 240 46.89 3.01 -55.14
CA ASP A 240 46.22 4.26 -54.70
C ASP A 240 44.81 4.05 -54.24
N GLU A 241 44.07 3.13 -54.90
CA GLU A 241 42.75 2.75 -54.46
C GLU A 241 42.74 2.16 -53.01
N LYS A 242 43.71 1.28 -52.69
CA LYS A 242 43.83 0.68 -51.37
C LYS A 242 44.22 1.68 -50.29
N ARG A 243 45.07 2.63 -50.65
CA ARG A 243 45.47 3.74 -49.79
C ARG A 243 44.22 4.61 -49.47
N GLN A 244 43.44 4.94 -50.50
CA GLN A 244 42.24 5.73 -50.36
C GLN A 244 41.20 5.00 -49.47
N GLU A 245 40.96 3.70 -49.71
CA GLU A 245 40.05 2.87 -48.87
C GLU A 245 40.48 2.91 -47.39
N LEU A 246 41.78 2.80 -47.08
CA LEU A 246 42.26 2.85 -45.68
C LEU A 246 42.04 4.22 -45.04
N ILE A 247 42.24 5.31 -45.78
CA ILE A 247 42.01 6.68 -45.34
C ILE A 247 40.49 6.90 -45.06
N GLU A 248 39.64 6.49 -45.98
CA GLU A 248 38.17 6.57 -45.79
C GLU A 248 37.69 5.76 -44.59
N ARG A 249 38.28 4.59 -44.37
CA ARG A 249 37.98 3.76 -43.22
C ARG A 249 38.45 4.42 -41.91
N CYS A 250 39.61 5.09 -41.87
CA CYS A 250 40.05 5.90 -40.75
C CYS A 250 39.08 7.05 -40.49
N TYR A 251 38.69 7.77 -41.52
CA TYR A 251 37.77 8.90 -41.41
C TYR A 251 36.39 8.46 -40.85
N THR A 252 35.81 7.40 -41.40
CA THR A 252 34.51 6.85 -40.95
C THR A 252 34.54 6.41 -39.48
N ASN A 253 35.65 5.74 -39.07
CA ASN A 253 35.78 5.34 -37.65
C ASN A 253 36.01 6.54 -36.73
N ASN A 254 36.69 7.58 -37.17
CA ASN A 254 36.88 8.82 -36.41
C ASN A 254 35.53 9.56 -36.22
N GLU A 255 34.71 9.66 -37.25
CA GLU A 255 33.37 10.25 -37.17
C GLU A 255 32.43 9.44 -36.23
N ARG A 256 32.56 8.11 -36.27
CA ARG A 256 31.84 7.25 -35.32
C ARG A 256 32.28 7.50 -33.87
N LEU A 257 33.59 7.66 -33.63
CA LEU A 257 34.14 7.96 -32.33
C LEU A 257 33.64 9.31 -31.81
N ARG A 258 33.64 10.35 -32.67
CA ARG A 258 33.16 11.69 -32.37
C ARG A 258 31.66 11.64 -31.96
N ARG A 259 30.82 10.93 -32.71
CA ARG A 259 29.41 10.74 -32.39
C ARG A 259 29.21 10.05 -31.04
N LEU A 260 29.95 8.95 -30.76
CA LEU A 260 29.86 8.23 -29.51
C LEU A 260 30.25 9.11 -28.31
N LEU A 261 31.32 9.92 -28.44
CA LEU A 261 31.74 10.85 -27.37
C LEU A 261 30.67 11.94 -27.09
N ASN A 262 30.05 12.47 -28.14
CA ASN A 262 29.00 13.44 -28.00
C ASN A 262 27.76 12.83 -27.31
N ASP A 263 27.33 11.61 -27.73
CA ASP A 263 26.21 10.87 -27.14
C ASP A 263 26.43 10.61 -25.64
N VAL A 264 27.64 10.12 -25.28
CA VAL A 264 28.02 9.88 -23.88
C VAL A 264 28.01 11.18 -23.07
N SER A 265 28.60 12.26 -23.63
CA SER A 265 28.61 13.58 -22.97
C SER A 265 27.17 14.09 -22.73
N LEU A 266 26.27 13.91 -23.69
CA LEU A 266 24.89 14.33 -23.60
C LEU A 266 24.13 13.54 -22.49
N ILE A 267 24.28 12.21 -22.47
CA ILE A 267 23.69 11.35 -21.45
C ILE A 267 24.20 11.73 -20.05
N THR A 268 25.53 11.91 -19.91
CA THR A 268 26.14 12.25 -18.61
C THR A 268 25.61 13.59 -18.07
N ARG A 269 25.51 14.62 -18.95
CA ARG A 269 24.96 15.93 -18.56
C ARG A 269 23.51 15.85 -18.12
N MET A 270 22.70 15.00 -18.77
CA MET A 270 21.29 14.79 -18.37
C MET A 270 21.17 14.03 -17.04
N GLU A 271 22.11 13.13 -16.72
CA GLU A 271 22.10 12.37 -15.46
C GLU A 271 22.60 13.16 -14.24
N ASP A 272 23.63 14.00 -14.43
CA ASP A 272 24.24 14.76 -13.32
C ASP A 272 23.36 15.94 -12.82
N GLY A 273 22.25 16.17 -13.45
CA GLY A 273 21.20 17.08 -12.98
C GLY A 273 20.88 18.21 -13.94
N SER A 274 19.58 18.44 -14.09
CA SER A 274 18.99 19.47 -14.96
C SER A 274 19.39 20.93 -14.64
N ALA A 275 20.08 21.16 -13.52
CA ALA A 275 20.47 22.51 -13.08
C ALA A 275 21.52 23.19 -13.98
N LEU A 276 22.26 22.44 -14.81
CA LEU A 276 23.30 22.96 -15.71
C LEU A 276 22.83 23.14 -17.16
N ILE A 277 21.62 22.72 -17.50
CA ILE A 277 21.07 22.80 -18.85
C ILE A 277 20.09 23.96 -18.89
N SER A 278 20.44 25.02 -19.61
CA SER A 278 19.59 26.20 -19.80
C SER A 278 18.35 25.84 -20.62
N LYS A 279 17.21 26.35 -20.21
CA LYS A 279 15.96 26.32 -20.98
C LYS A 279 15.76 27.68 -21.64
N GLU A 280 15.24 27.66 -22.83
CA GLU A 280 14.91 28.83 -23.63
C GLU A 280 13.57 28.63 -24.35
N ARG A 281 13.02 29.70 -24.88
CA ARG A 281 11.78 29.64 -25.67
C ARG A 281 12.09 29.05 -27.05
N ILE A 282 11.47 27.92 -27.38
CA ILE A 282 11.73 27.15 -28.58
C ILE A 282 10.44 27.04 -29.39
N ILE A 283 10.60 27.13 -30.70
CA ILE A 283 9.58 26.82 -31.69
C ILE A 283 9.90 25.44 -32.28
N VAL A 284 9.10 24.43 -31.96
CA VAL A 284 9.36 23.05 -32.39
C VAL A 284 9.30 22.90 -33.91
N ASN A 285 8.43 23.68 -34.56
CA ASN A 285 8.31 23.72 -36.01
C ASN A 285 9.62 24.07 -36.71
N ASP A 286 10.43 25.00 -36.15
CA ASP A 286 11.71 25.39 -36.74
C ASP A 286 12.70 24.22 -36.75
N ILE A 287 12.72 23.43 -35.65
CA ILE A 287 13.57 22.23 -35.58
C ILE A 287 13.15 21.18 -36.62
N ILE A 288 11.84 20.99 -36.84
CA ILE A 288 11.33 20.05 -37.85
C ILE A 288 11.71 20.53 -39.26
N ASN A 289 11.64 21.83 -39.50
CA ASN A 289 12.05 22.43 -40.79
C ASN A 289 13.57 22.24 -41.04
N GLU A 290 14.43 22.42 -40.00
CA GLU A 290 15.85 22.12 -40.13
C GLU A 290 16.12 20.65 -40.51
N ILE A 291 15.39 19.71 -39.94
CA ILE A 291 15.46 18.28 -40.29
C ILE A 291 15.01 18.06 -41.76
N ALA A 292 13.95 18.76 -42.20
CA ALA A 292 13.48 18.68 -43.58
C ALA A 292 14.57 19.15 -44.56
N GLU A 293 15.24 20.30 -44.26
CA GLU A 293 16.33 20.83 -45.06
C GLU A 293 17.54 19.87 -45.09
N GLU A 294 17.89 19.29 -43.93
CA GLU A 294 18.96 18.27 -43.83
C GLU A 294 18.69 17.06 -44.74
N LEU A 295 17.43 16.58 -44.75
CA LEU A 295 17.00 15.47 -45.62
C LEU A 295 17.05 15.86 -47.11
N GLU A 296 16.73 17.11 -47.47
CA GLU A 296 16.76 17.56 -48.88
C GLU A 296 18.12 17.59 -49.51
N ILE A 297 19.18 17.83 -48.71
CA ILE A 297 20.55 17.87 -49.17
C ILE A 297 21.13 16.45 -49.37
N MET A 298 20.48 15.41 -48.80
CA MET A 298 20.96 14.02 -48.93
C MET A 298 20.80 13.47 -50.34
N PRO A 299 21.72 12.51 -50.75
CA PRO A 299 21.54 11.80 -52.04
C PRO A 299 20.17 11.13 -52.15
N LYS A 300 19.57 11.17 -53.32
CA LYS A 300 18.21 10.65 -53.56
C LYS A 300 18.01 9.18 -53.20
N GLU A 301 19.10 8.39 -53.29
CA GLU A 301 19.11 6.96 -52.98
C GLU A 301 19.00 6.68 -51.45
N GLU A 302 19.47 7.62 -50.61
CA GLU A 302 19.53 7.49 -49.15
C GLU A 302 18.44 8.31 -48.47
N ARG A 303 17.75 9.19 -49.19
CA ARG A 303 16.79 10.15 -48.65
C ARG A 303 15.45 9.52 -48.40
N LEU A 304 14.88 9.80 -47.21
CA LEU A 304 13.49 9.55 -46.87
C LEU A 304 12.62 10.79 -47.17
N ASN A 305 11.37 10.57 -47.60
CA ASN A 305 10.42 11.64 -47.74
C ASN A 305 9.83 12.00 -46.41
N LEU A 306 9.92 13.25 -45.99
CA LEU A 306 9.32 13.74 -44.77
C LEU A 306 7.92 14.31 -45.07
N HIS A 307 6.93 13.82 -44.34
CA HIS A 307 5.57 14.32 -44.28
C HIS A 307 5.27 14.91 -42.94
N THR A 308 4.89 16.17 -42.88
CA THR A 308 4.60 16.87 -41.63
C THR A 308 3.14 17.30 -41.57
N ASP A 309 2.49 17.08 -40.46
CA ASP A 309 1.14 17.52 -40.14
C ASP A 309 1.19 18.34 -38.83
N PHE A 310 1.71 19.57 -38.98
CA PHE A 310 1.91 20.54 -37.92
C PHE A 310 1.22 21.86 -38.33
N ASP A 311 -0.13 21.84 -38.26
CA ASP A 311 -0.94 23.00 -38.66
C ASP A 311 -0.81 24.18 -37.70
N GLU A 312 -0.34 23.95 -36.48
CA GLU A 312 -0.18 24.95 -35.43
C GLU A 312 1.29 25.13 -35.04
N GLN A 313 1.65 26.36 -34.67
CA GLN A 313 2.97 26.65 -34.09
C GLN A 313 3.04 26.13 -32.65
N VAL A 314 3.98 25.21 -32.38
CA VAL A 314 4.25 24.66 -31.05
C VAL A 314 5.40 25.42 -30.39
N VAL A 315 5.06 26.21 -29.36
CA VAL A 315 6.02 26.99 -28.57
C VAL A 315 6.13 26.37 -27.19
N MET A 316 7.35 26.18 -26.70
CA MET A 316 7.61 25.60 -25.38
C MET A 316 8.90 26.15 -24.74
N GLU A 317 9.03 25.98 -23.41
CA GLU A 317 10.31 26.21 -22.72
C GLU A 317 11.12 24.91 -22.67
N GLY A 318 12.32 24.93 -23.25
CA GLY A 318 13.14 23.73 -23.32
C GLY A 318 14.59 24.00 -23.69
N ASN A 319 15.34 22.95 -23.94
CA ASN A 319 16.69 23.04 -24.49
C ASN A 319 16.66 22.64 -25.97
N ILE A 320 17.03 23.55 -26.85
CA ILE A 320 16.98 23.38 -28.30
C ILE A 320 17.81 22.17 -28.78
N SER A 321 18.99 21.98 -28.18
CA SER A 321 19.88 20.87 -28.53
C SER A 321 19.28 19.51 -28.17
N LEU A 322 18.59 19.42 -27.02
CA LEU A 322 17.92 18.17 -26.60
C LEU A 322 16.68 17.87 -27.43
N ILE A 323 15.86 18.90 -27.74
CA ILE A 323 14.67 18.68 -28.59
C ILE A 323 15.12 18.34 -30.02
N GLY A 324 16.12 19.04 -30.55
CA GLY A 324 16.71 18.71 -31.85
C GLY A 324 17.27 17.28 -31.89
N SER A 325 17.89 16.82 -30.78
CA SER A 325 18.41 15.46 -30.70
C SER A 325 17.29 14.39 -30.72
N ILE A 326 16.05 14.69 -30.26
CA ILE A 326 14.91 13.76 -30.37
C ILE A 326 14.61 13.47 -31.83
N PHE A 327 14.35 14.53 -32.61
CA PHE A 327 13.98 14.38 -34.03
C PHE A 327 15.15 13.81 -34.84
N ARG A 328 16.37 14.31 -34.63
CA ARG A 328 17.56 13.83 -35.38
C ARG A 328 17.82 12.35 -35.14
N ASN A 329 17.77 11.86 -33.89
CA ASN A 329 17.99 10.44 -33.59
C ASN A 329 16.87 9.55 -34.16
N LEU A 330 15.61 9.99 -34.12
CA LEU A 330 14.50 9.25 -34.71
C LEU A 330 14.65 9.18 -36.24
N THR A 331 15.01 10.29 -36.90
CA THR A 331 15.27 10.38 -38.34
C THR A 331 16.47 9.51 -38.76
N GLU A 332 17.60 9.59 -38.08
CA GLU A 332 18.77 8.74 -38.33
C GLU A 332 18.45 7.25 -38.18
N ASN A 333 17.61 6.89 -37.18
CA ASN A 333 17.18 5.51 -37.02
C ASN A 333 16.27 5.05 -38.18
N ALA A 334 15.36 5.91 -38.64
CA ALA A 334 14.52 5.60 -39.78
C ALA A 334 15.36 5.39 -41.04
N ILE A 335 16.35 6.27 -41.36
CA ILE A 335 17.25 6.14 -42.48
C ILE A 335 18.07 4.85 -42.40
N ALA A 336 18.62 4.55 -41.19
CA ALA A 336 19.54 3.44 -41.04
C ALA A 336 18.85 2.06 -41.01
N TYR A 337 17.66 1.96 -40.45
CA TYR A 337 17.09 0.67 -40.04
C TYR A 337 15.68 0.38 -40.55
N SER A 338 14.89 1.39 -40.94
CA SER A 338 13.50 1.17 -41.35
C SER A 338 13.37 0.32 -42.60
N GLU A 339 14.26 0.52 -43.59
CA GLU A 339 14.11 0.01 -44.97
C GLU A 339 12.87 0.59 -45.68
N GLY A 340 12.26 1.62 -45.09
CA GLY A 340 11.13 2.37 -45.62
C GLY A 340 11.57 3.51 -46.53
N ARG A 341 10.60 4.33 -46.96
CA ARG A 341 10.83 5.51 -47.78
C ARG A 341 10.24 6.79 -47.24
N ASN A 342 9.37 6.70 -46.26
CA ASN A 342 8.64 7.83 -45.74
C ASN A 342 8.75 7.94 -44.21
N ILE A 343 8.83 9.20 -43.73
CA ILE A 343 8.72 9.57 -42.31
C ILE A 343 7.51 10.48 -42.18
N TYR A 344 6.70 10.27 -41.14
CA TYR A 344 5.55 11.10 -40.81
C TYR A 344 5.75 11.70 -39.44
N ILE A 345 5.64 13.04 -39.34
CA ILE A 345 5.67 13.75 -38.06
C ILE A 345 4.35 14.49 -37.90
N SER A 346 3.55 14.12 -36.90
CA SER A 346 2.23 14.69 -36.69
C SER A 346 2.06 15.23 -35.27
N LEU A 347 1.35 16.34 -35.14
CA LEU A 347 0.95 16.92 -33.89
C LEU A 347 -0.37 16.27 -33.45
N LEU A 348 -0.33 15.42 -32.42
CA LEU A 348 -1.51 14.70 -31.93
C LEU A 348 -2.35 15.55 -30.96
N GLU A 349 -1.70 16.37 -30.15
CA GLU A 349 -2.35 17.21 -29.15
C GLU A 349 -1.47 18.42 -28.82
N ASN A 350 -2.09 19.59 -28.66
CA ASN A 350 -1.41 20.81 -28.30
C ASN A 350 -2.28 21.62 -27.34
N ASN A 351 -1.96 21.55 -26.05
CA ASN A 351 -2.67 22.30 -25.01
C ASN A 351 -1.71 23.17 -24.17
N ASP A 352 -2.21 23.85 -23.14
CA ASP A 352 -1.41 24.77 -22.33
C ASP A 352 -0.35 24.06 -21.47
N GLU A 353 -0.49 22.76 -21.18
CA GLU A 353 0.40 22.02 -20.29
C GLU A 353 1.44 21.18 -21.06
N GLU A 354 1.04 20.59 -22.18
CA GLU A 354 1.89 19.70 -22.99
C GLU A 354 1.56 19.73 -24.49
N CYS A 355 2.53 19.37 -25.30
CA CYS A 355 2.29 18.96 -26.69
C CYS A 355 2.62 17.46 -26.84
N ARG A 356 1.84 16.75 -27.66
CA ARG A 356 2.03 15.33 -27.96
C ARG A 356 2.28 15.17 -29.45
N ILE A 357 3.38 14.49 -29.78
CA ILE A 357 3.88 14.35 -31.13
C ILE A 357 3.99 12.86 -31.47
N SER A 358 3.60 12.49 -32.69
CA SER A 358 3.87 11.20 -33.31
C SER A 358 5.01 11.33 -34.31
N PHE A 359 5.97 10.43 -34.26
CA PHE A 359 7.00 10.23 -35.27
C PHE A 359 6.89 8.80 -35.77
N GLU A 360 6.71 8.62 -37.08
CA GLU A 360 6.46 7.31 -37.71
C GLU A 360 7.35 7.08 -38.90
N ASP A 361 7.79 5.83 -39.09
CA ASP A 361 8.38 5.36 -40.35
C ASP A 361 7.51 4.27 -40.98
N ASP A 362 7.63 4.07 -42.28
CA ASP A 362 6.93 3.06 -43.06
C ASP A 362 7.76 1.80 -43.32
N GLY A 363 8.71 1.50 -42.42
CA GLY A 363 9.65 0.42 -42.59
C GLY A 363 9.10 -0.95 -42.16
N LYS A 364 10.03 -1.85 -41.82
CA LYS A 364 9.72 -3.24 -41.47
C LYS A 364 9.24 -3.46 -40.02
N GLY A 365 9.41 -2.44 -39.15
CA GLY A 365 9.16 -2.58 -37.72
C GLY A 365 10.15 -3.53 -37.01
N VAL A 366 9.76 -3.97 -35.79
CA VAL A 366 10.54 -4.92 -34.97
C VAL A 366 9.61 -5.97 -34.35
N GLN A 367 10.17 -7.06 -33.81
CA GLN A 367 9.40 -8.06 -33.08
C GLN A 367 8.87 -7.44 -31.76
N GLU A 368 7.66 -7.81 -31.35
CA GLU A 368 7.00 -7.23 -30.19
C GLU A 368 7.82 -7.35 -28.89
N GLU A 369 8.53 -8.47 -28.72
CA GLU A 369 9.39 -8.70 -27.56
C GLU A 369 10.56 -7.73 -27.47
N GLN A 370 10.93 -7.09 -28.57
CA GLN A 370 12.04 -6.14 -28.65
C GLN A 370 11.62 -4.71 -28.36
N LEU A 371 10.34 -4.36 -28.58
CA LEU A 371 9.83 -3.00 -28.39
C LEU A 371 10.17 -2.38 -27.02
N PRO A 372 9.98 -3.06 -25.87
CA PRO A 372 10.31 -2.49 -24.56
C PRO A 372 11.79 -2.19 -24.39
N ARG A 373 12.64 -2.89 -25.15
CA ARG A 373 14.10 -2.81 -25.03
C ARG A 373 14.74 -1.78 -25.94
N LEU A 374 14.01 -1.23 -26.91
CA LEU A 374 14.55 -0.27 -27.86
C LEU A 374 15.17 0.96 -27.22
N PHE A 375 14.71 1.36 -26.02
CA PHE A 375 15.23 2.49 -25.26
C PHE A 375 16.35 2.11 -24.28
N GLU A 376 16.74 0.81 -24.22
CA GLU A 376 17.89 0.39 -23.41
C GLU A 376 19.20 0.90 -24.05
N ARG A 377 20.13 1.38 -23.24
CA ARG A 377 21.43 1.86 -23.72
C ARG A 377 22.24 0.72 -24.35
N PHE A 378 22.85 0.98 -25.52
CA PHE A 378 23.64 0.03 -26.31
C PHE A 378 22.83 -1.19 -26.81
N TYR A 379 21.50 -1.17 -26.65
CA TYR A 379 20.66 -2.21 -27.21
C TYR A 379 20.57 -2.08 -28.73
N ARG A 380 20.60 -3.21 -29.40
CA ARG A 380 20.49 -3.31 -30.87
C ARG A 380 19.75 -4.60 -31.21
N VAL A 381 18.77 -4.49 -32.08
CA VAL A 381 18.01 -5.63 -32.61
C VAL A 381 18.94 -6.60 -33.35
N ASP A 382 19.86 -6.08 -34.15
CA ASP A 382 20.78 -6.85 -34.98
C ASP A 382 22.24 -6.33 -34.83
N LYS A 383 23.05 -7.05 -34.03
CA LYS A 383 24.42 -6.63 -33.65
C LYS A 383 25.40 -6.58 -34.85
N GLY A 384 25.18 -7.40 -35.90
CA GLY A 384 26.07 -7.49 -37.06
C GLY A 384 25.84 -6.34 -38.04
N ARG A 385 24.60 -6.16 -38.48
CA ARG A 385 24.21 -5.20 -39.53
C ARG A 385 24.30 -3.75 -39.03
N SER A 386 23.99 -3.51 -37.75
CA SER A 386 24.06 -2.17 -37.17
C SER A 386 25.47 -1.67 -36.89
N ARG A 387 26.48 -2.56 -36.80
CA ARG A 387 27.90 -2.14 -36.74
C ARG A 387 28.42 -1.58 -38.07
N GLN A 388 27.96 -2.13 -39.19
CA GLN A 388 28.31 -1.65 -40.53
C GLN A 388 27.67 -0.29 -40.84
N LYS A 389 26.46 -0.02 -40.30
CA LYS A 389 25.76 1.27 -40.49
C LYS A 389 26.13 2.35 -39.44
N GLY A 390 27.11 2.10 -38.59
CA GLY A 390 27.72 3.12 -37.71
C GLY A 390 26.90 3.51 -36.45
N GLY A 391 25.82 2.83 -36.14
CA GLY A 391 24.97 3.17 -34.97
C GLY A 391 25.70 2.96 -33.63
N THR A 392 25.51 3.87 -32.66
CA THR A 392 26.08 3.79 -31.32
C THR A 392 25.25 2.92 -30.35
N GLY A 393 23.95 2.75 -30.64
CA GLY A 393 22.98 2.12 -29.74
C GLY A 393 22.60 3.03 -28.56
N LEU A 394 22.92 4.30 -28.62
CA LEU A 394 22.56 5.32 -27.63
C LEU A 394 21.43 6.24 -28.08
N GLY A 395 21.20 6.37 -29.41
CA GLY A 395 20.26 7.34 -29.96
C GLY A 395 18.85 7.28 -29.35
N LEU A 396 18.21 6.10 -29.30
CA LEU A 396 16.87 5.99 -28.70
C LEU A 396 16.89 6.19 -27.17
N ALA A 397 17.97 5.84 -26.49
CA ALA A 397 18.14 6.16 -25.06
C ALA A 397 18.23 7.69 -24.85
N ILE A 398 18.94 8.40 -25.74
CA ILE A 398 19.01 9.88 -25.74
C ILE A 398 17.59 10.45 -25.97
N VAL A 399 16.83 9.94 -26.93
CA VAL A 399 15.44 10.36 -27.16
C VAL A 399 14.62 10.24 -25.87
N LYS A 400 14.65 9.09 -25.22
CA LYS A 400 13.91 8.86 -23.97
C LYS A 400 14.33 9.83 -22.87
N HIS A 401 15.63 10.04 -22.67
CA HIS A 401 16.13 10.96 -21.64
C HIS A 401 15.80 12.42 -21.97
N ALA A 402 15.88 12.83 -23.24
CA ALA A 402 15.51 14.19 -23.65
C ALA A 402 14.02 14.48 -23.45
N VAL A 403 13.15 13.52 -23.76
CA VAL A 403 11.70 13.61 -23.48
C VAL A 403 11.45 13.69 -21.97
N GLN A 404 12.11 12.86 -21.16
CA GLN A 404 11.99 12.87 -19.71
C GLN A 404 12.51 14.16 -19.08
N PHE A 405 13.59 14.74 -19.61
CA PHE A 405 14.13 16.03 -19.20
C PHE A 405 13.08 17.16 -19.34
N HIS A 406 12.28 17.11 -20.42
CA HIS A 406 11.16 18.03 -20.66
C HIS A 406 9.86 17.60 -19.97
N GLY A 407 9.93 16.67 -18.98
CA GLY A 407 8.79 16.24 -18.18
C GLY A 407 7.76 15.38 -18.90
N GLY A 408 8.09 14.93 -20.11
CA GLY A 408 7.23 14.12 -20.96
C GLY A 408 7.40 12.61 -20.78
N THR A 409 6.67 11.87 -21.61
CA THR A 409 6.70 10.40 -21.72
C THR A 409 6.84 9.99 -23.16
N ILE A 410 7.46 8.83 -23.43
CA ILE A 410 7.59 8.27 -24.79
C ILE A 410 7.18 6.80 -24.79
N LYS A 411 6.53 6.40 -25.89
CA LYS A 411 6.15 5.02 -26.18
C LYS A 411 6.52 4.69 -27.64
N VAL A 412 6.70 3.40 -27.93
CA VAL A 412 6.93 2.89 -29.28
C VAL A 412 6.06 1.68 -29.53
N ASN A 413 5.48 1.61 -30.72
CA ASN A 413 4.66 0.51 -31.20
C ASN A 413 4.99 0.21 -32.66
N ASN A 414 4.73 -1.02 -33.11
CA ASN A 414 4.66 -1.29 -34.55
C ASN A 414 3.40 -0.66 -35.14
N ARG A 415 3.51 -0.13 -36.36
CA ARG A 415 2.33 0.29 -37.15
C ARG A 415 1.65 -0.92 -37.77
N THR A 416 0.34 -0.82 -37.99
CA THR A 416 -0.47 -1.87 -38.65
C THR A 416 -0.03 -2.12 -40.10
N ASP A 417 0.45 -1.06 -40.76
CA ASP A 417 0.85 -1.09 -42.19
C ASP A 417 2.38 -1.27 -42.35
N GLY A 418 3.08 -1.61 -41.29
CA GLY A 418 4.52 -1.72 -41.24
C GLY A 418 5.22 -0.45 -40.75
N GLY A 419 6.42 -0.63 -40.12
CA GLY A 419 7.20 0.45 -39.54
C GLY A 419 6.99 0.63 -38.04
N LEU A 420 7.64 1.62 -37.48
CA LEU A 420 7.55 2.00 -36.07
C LEU A 420 6.80 3.33 -35.90
N ARG A 421 6.09 3.42 -34.79
CA ARG A 421 5.42 4.64 -34.33
C ARG A 421 5.95 4.99 -32.93
N PHE A 422 6.58 6.16 -32.82
CA PHE A 422 7.01 6.76 -31.57
C PHE A 422 6.04 7.88 -31.20
N GLU A 423 5.38 7.74 -30.05
CA GLU A 423 4.50 8.77 -29.50
C GLU A 423 5.15 9.35 -28.25
N PHE A 424 5.35 10.65 -28.20
CA PHE A 424 5.95 11.32 -27.05
C PHE A 424 5.28 12.64 -26.74
N SER A 425 5.31 13.00 -25.43
CA SER A 425 4.83 14.30 -24.96
C SER A 425 6.00 15.15 -24.49
N LEU A 426 5.86 16.47 -24.57
CA LEU A 426 6.78 17.45 -24.03
C LEU A 426 5.95 18.47 -23.24
N LYS A 427 6.37 18.80 -22.00
CA LYS A 427 5.69 19.85 -21.21
C LYS A 427 6.14 21.22 -21.66
N LYS A 428 5.17 22.12 -21.71
CA LYS A 428 5.39 23.53 -22.08
C LYS A 428 5.90 24.39 -20.94
#